data_4cdfadbaf296769f3531067850643b48
#
_entry.id   4cdfadbaf296769f3531067850643b48
#
_cell.length_a   1.000
_cell.length_b   1.000
_cell.length_c   1.000
_cell.angle_alpha   90.00
_cell.angle_beta   90.00
_cell.angle_gamma   90.00
#
_symmetry.space_group_name_H-M   'P 1'
#
loop_
_entity.id
_entity.type
_entity.pdbx_description
1 polymer ?
#
loop_
_entity_poly.entity_id
_entity_poly.type
_entity_poly.pdbx_seq_one_letter_code
_entity_poly.pdbx_strand_id
1 'polypeptide(L)'
;MLMSSQAYRIKLLLEVPESQINKDLGMFMVCAQMRAAGGVLVSSSCRSTMLRHRSRLHQIMRTLAYAPLLVAGIHEEKQLIQVELFTDFQDDPNRPVTDAYVELQSRFLQVFSCELQIEAHFTGLRYVMYYWPKISALIGISSNLFFVSLLFILSWYHLQDGLPDFVKNKLGIEKKKEKENDDKKLYGKMKLEREDSFPFIEEETLLEEFQKLEEQKEKKKS
;
A
#
# COMPACT_ATOMS: atom_id res chain seq x y z
N MET A 1 -5.82 -3.38 17.26
CA MET A 1 -6.57 -2.20 16.76
C MET A 1 -6.45 -2.15 15.26
N LEU A 2 -7.56 -2.04 14.56
CA LEU A 2 -7.60 -1.83 13.10
C LEU A 2 -7.27 -0.37 12.80
N MET A 3 -6.68 -0.11 11.62
CA MET A 3 -6.42 1.27 11.19
C MET A 3 -7.71 1.87 10.64
N SER A 4 -8.13 3.00 11.16
CA SER A 4 -9.22 3.79 10.58
C SER A 4 -8.85 4.22 9.14
N SER A 5 -9.82 4.26 8.26
CA SER A 5 -9.65 4.57 6.82
C SER A 5 -9.00 3.47 5.97
N GLN A 6 -8.72 2.29 6.54
CA GLN A 6 -8.30 1.12 5.79
C GLN A 6 -9.48 0.16 5.65
N ALA A 7 -9.73 -0.30 4.41
CA ALA A 7 -10.71 -1.36 4.17
C ALA A 7 -10.09 -2.71 4.53
N TYR A 8 -10.87 -3.54 5.22
CA TYR A 8 -10.50 -4.89 5.62
C TYR A 8 -11.47 -5.91 5.05
N ARG A 9 -10.92 -7.01 4.62
CA ARG A 9 -11.69 -8.20 4.26
C ARG A 9 -11.63 -9.18 5.43
N ILE A 10 -12.79 -9.55 5.93
CA ILE A 10 -12.90 -10.47 7.08
C ILE A 10 -13.49 -11.77 6.59
N LYS A 11 -12.70 -12.83 6.74
CA LYS A 11 -13.06 -14.19 6.34
C LYS A 11 -13.00 -15.11 7.53
N LEU A 12 -13.91 -16.07 7.55
CA LEU A 12 -13.89 -17.15 8.52
C LEU A 12 -13.44 -18.43 7.83
N LEU A 13 -12.40 -19.03 8.36
CA LEU A 13 -11.91 -20.35 7.96
C LEU A 13 -12.46 -21.38 8.94
N LEU A 14 -13.22 -22.31 8.43
CA LEU A 14 -13.78 -23.42 9.19
C LEU A 14 -13.18 -24.73 8.70
N GLU A 15 -12.50 -25.46 9.58
CA GLU A 15 -12.11 -26.84 9.31
C GLU A 15 -13.20 -27.77 9.82
N VAL A 16 -13.89 -28.41 8.89
CA VAL A 16 -15.06 -29.24 9.18
C VAL A 16 -14.78 -30.68 8.76
N PRO A 17 -14.97 -31.66 9.65
CA PRO A 17 -14.88 -33.09 9.30
C PRO A 17 -15.97 -33.49 8.29
N GLU A 18 -15.61 -34.41 7.40
CA GLU A 18 -16.58 -35.01 6.46
C GLU A 18 -17.45 -36.09 7.11
N SER A 19 -17.91 -35.82 8.33
CA SER A 19 -18.81 -36.74 9.04
C SER A 19 -20.18 -36.80 8.39
N GLN A 20 -20.92 -37.95 8.60
CA GLN A 20 -22.25 -38.08 8.06
C GLN A 20 -23.20 -37.01 8.60
N ILE A 21 -23.07 -36.65 9.88
CA ILE A 21 -23.86 -35.60 10.53
C ILE A 21 -23.70 -34.26 9.81
N ASN A 22 -22.46 -33.89 9.47
CA ASN A 22 -22.20 -32.64 8.75
C ASN A 22 -22.69 -32.68 7.30
N LYS A 23 -22.68 -33.84 6.64
CA LYS A 23 -23.23 -34.01 5.28
C LYS A 23 -24.76 -33.88 5.27
N ASP A 24 -25.41 -34.42 6.28
CA ASP A 24 -26.88 -34.41 6.40
C ASP A 24 -27.43 -33.06 6.88
N LEU A 25 -26.59 -32.24 7.51
CA LEU A 25 -26.93 -30.90 7.99
C LEU A 25 -27.36 -29.95 6.87
N GLY A 26 -26.74 -30.07 5.69
CA GLY A 26 -27.01 -29.19 4.56
C GLY A 26 -26.44 -27.79 4.76
N MET A 27 -27.25 -26.75 4.54
CA MET A 27 -26.86 -25.34 4.71
C MET A 27 -26.98 -24.91 6.17
N PHE A 28 -26.00 -24.14 6.63
CA PHE A 28 -26.01 -23.46 7.92
C PHE A 28 -25.60 -22.00 7.76
N MET A 29 -25.97 -21.17 8.73
CA MET A 29 -25.60 -19.74 8.73
C MET A 29 -24.46 -19.50 9.68
N VAL A 30 -23.59 -18.61 9.24
CA VAL A 30 -22.48 -18.05 10.01
C VAL A 30 -22.72 -16.56 10.15
N CYS A 31 -22.84 -16.08 11.40
CA CYS A 31 -23.02 -14.67 11.70
C CYS A 31 -21.79 -14.16 12.43
N ALA A 32 -21.29 -13.00 12.01
CA ALA A 32 -20.25 -12.26 12.72
C ALA A 32 -20.77 -10.90 13.13
N GLN A 33 -20.49 -10.53 14.37
CA GLN A 33 -20.82 -9.24 14.96
C GLN A 33 -19.53 -8.56 15.42
N MET A 34 -19.28 -7.38 14.90
CA MET A 34 -18.19 -6.52 15.34
C MET A 34 -18.71 -5.57 16.41
N ARG A 35 -18.09 -5.57 17.57
CA ARG A 35 -18.49 -4.78 18.73
C ARG A 35 -17.38 -3.83 19.17
N ALA A 36 -17.79 -2.62 19.54
CA ALA A 36 -16.91 -1.63 20.17
C ALA A 36 -16.85 -1.84 21.69
N ALA A 37 -16.00 -1.09 22.34
CA ALA A 37 -15.89 -1.05 23.80
C ALA A 37 -17.27 -0.86 24.45
N GLY A 38 -17.55 -1.64 25.49
CA GLY A 38 -18.86 -1.65 26.14
C GLY A 38 -19.91 -2.53 25.46
N GLY A 39 -19.53 -3.34 24.46
CA GLY A 39 -20.42 -4.30 23.80
C GLY A 39 -21.37 -3.71 22.77
N VAL A 40 -21.15 -2.44 22.39
CA VAL A 40 -21.97 -1.76 21.37
C VAL A 40 -21.76 -2.39 20.01
N LEU A 41 -22.82 -2.82 19.33
CA LEU A 41 -22.78 -3.38 17.99
C LEU A 41 -22.39 -2.29 16.97
N VAL A 42 -21.29 -2.50 16.27
CA VAL A 42 -20.84 -1.63 15.18
C VAL A 42 -21.33 -2.13 13.83
N SER A 43 -21.13 -3.42 13.56
CA SER A 43 -21.56 -4.03 12.30
C SER A 43 -21.86 -5.52 12.51
N SER A 44 -22.79 -6.05 11.72
CA SER A 44 -23.11 -7.47 11.71
C SER A 44 -23.29 -7.97 10.29
N SER A 45 -22.83 -9.18 10.04
CA SER A 45 -22.99 -9.84 8.74
C SER A 45 -23.27 -11.32 8.96
N CYS A 46 -24.28 -11.85 8.26
CA CYS A 46 -24.61 -13.26 8.26
C CYS A 46 -24.48 -13.81 6.85
N ARG A 47 -23.82 -14.96 6.71
CA ARG A 47 -23.65 -15.65 5.43
C ARG A 47 -24.03 -17.11 5.58
N SER A 48 -24.76 -17.61 4.60
CA SER A 48 -25.04 -19.04 4.50
C SER A 48 -23.89 -19.76 3.83
N THR A 49 -23.56 -20.92 4.34
CA THR A 49 -22.56 -21.80 3.75
C THR A 49 -22.98 -23.26 3.89
N MET A 50 -22.33 -24.14 3.15
CA MET A 50 -22.57 -25.56 3.19
C MET A 50 -21.32 -26.36 2.93
N LEU A 51 -21.24 -27.59 3.37
CA LEU A 51 -20.18 -28.49 2.96
C LEU A 51 -20.27 -28.75 1.46
N ARG A 52 -19.09 -28.80 0.81
CA ARG A 52 -19.03 -29.14 -0.60
C ARG A 52 -19.49 -30.59 -0.83
N HIS A 53 -20.57 -30.75 -1.56
CA HIS A 53 -21.07 -32.05 -1.93
C HIS A 53 -20.08 -32.79 -2.82
N ARG A 54 -19.76 -34.03 -2.47
CA ARG A 54 -18.93 -34.94 -3.27
C ARG A 54 -19.72 -36.16 -3.66
N SER A 55 -19.65 -36.55 -4.93
CA SER A 55 -20.26 -37.78 -5.41
C SER A 55 -19.60 -38.99 -4.75
N ARG A 56 -20.38 -40.10 -4.58
CA ARG A 56 -19.87 -41.35 -4.00
C ARG A 56 -18.65 -41.88 -4.74
N LEU A 57 -18.63 -41.76 -6.08
CA LEU A 57 -17.51 -42.19 -6.90
C LEU A 57 -16.22 -41.38 -6.58
N HIS A 58 -16.35 -40.05 -6.44
CA HIS A 58 -15.22 -39.19 -6.09
C HIS A 58 -14.68 -39.51 -4.69
N GLN A 59 -15.57 -39.80 -3.73
CA GLN A 59 -15.18 -40.22 -2.39
C GLN A 59 -14.34 -41.52 -2.42
N ILE A 60 -14.85 -42.56 -3.10
CA ILE A 60 -14.16 -43.85 -3.21
C ILE A 60 -12.79 -43.67 -3.86
N MET A 61 -12.72 -42.94 -4.96
CA MET A 61 -11.44 -42.68 -5.67
C MET A 61 -10.44 -41.96 -4.77
N ARG A 62 -10.91 -40.96 -4.01
CA ARG A 62 -10.06 -40.22 -3.08
C ARG A 62 -9.58 -41.09 -1.93
N THR A 63 -10.48 -41.85 -1.31
CA THR A 63 -10.14 -42.76 -0.20
C THR A 63 -9.11 -43.80 -0.68
N LEU A 64 -9.28 -44.35 -1.88
CA LEU A 64 -8.32 -45.30 -2.46
C LEU A 64 -6.97 -44.65 -2.72
N ALA A 65 -6.95 -43.42 -3.26
CA ALA A 65 -5.69 -42.71 -3.54
C ALA A 65 -4.94 -42.32 -2.25
N TYR A 66 -5.65 -41.96 -1.21
CA TYR A 66 -5.07 -41.55 0.09
C TYR A 66 -5.03 -42.68 1.12
N ALA A 67 -5.44 -43.90 0.77
CA ALA A 67 -5.50 -45.04 1.68
C ALA A 67 -4.22 -45.27 2.51
N PRO A 68 -2.99 -45.25 1.94
CA PRO A 68 -1.77 -45.44 2.73
C PRO A 68 -1.55 -44.29 3.74
N LEU A 69 -1.92 -43.06 3.40
CA LEU A 69 -1.78 -41.89 4.27
C LEU A 69 -2.85 -41.83 5.38
N LEU A 70 -4.07 -42.33 5.07
CA LEU A 70 -5.16 -42.45 6.04
C LEU A 70 -4.85 -43.52 7.09
N VAL A 71 -4.35 -44.69 6.65
CA VAL A 71 -3.94 -45.78 7.55
C VAL A 71 -2.76 -45.38 8.43
N ALA A 72 -1.82 -44.62 7.89
CA ALA A 72 -0.70 -44.05 8.66
C ALA A 72 -1.11 -42.91 9.62
N GLY A 73 -2.38 -42.45 9.59
CA GLY A 73 -2.87 -41.34 10.44
C GLY A 73 -2.30 -39.99 10.10
N ILE A 74 -1.65 -39.86 8.92
CA ILE A 74 -1.02 -38.60 8.49
C ILE A 74 -2.04 -37.63 7.87
N HIS A 75 -3.12 -38.18 7.32
CA HIS A 75 -4.17 -37.39 6.66
C HIS A 75 -5.54 -37.63 7.28
N GLU A 76 -6.24 -36.51 7.53
CA GLU A 76 -7.61 -36.54 8.05
C GLU A 76 -8.61 -36.16 6.96
N GLU A 77 -9.81 -36.72 7.00
CA GLU A 77 -10.89 -36.34 6.10
C GLU A 77 -11.58 -35.04 6.59
N LYS A 78 -11.00 -33.91 6.21
CA LYS A 78 -11.51 -32.58 6.52
C LYS A 78 -11.70 -31.73 5.28
N GLN A 79 -12.64 -30.82 5.37
CA GLN A 79 -12.84 -29.76 4.37
C GLN A 79 -12.57 -28.41 5.00
N LEU A 80 -11.83 -27.56 4.30
CA LEU A 80 -11.67 -26.16 4.63
C LEU A 80 -12.76 -25.37 3.92
N ILE A 81 -13.64 -24.73 4.70
CA ILE A 81 -14.69 -23.84 4.23
C ILE A 81 -14.27 -22.42 4.54
N GLN A 82 -14.16 -21.59 3.50
CA GLN A 82 -13.88 -20.19 3.63
C GLN A 82 -15.15 -19.38 3.41
N VAL A 83 -15.56 -18.63 4.42
CA VAL A 83 -16.76 -17.78 4.38
C VAL A 83 -16.33 -16.32 4.46
N GLU A 84 -16.61 -15.55 3.42
CA GLU A 84 -16.36 -14.10 3.43
C GLU A 84 -17.52 -13.41 4.17
N LEU A 85 -17.24 -12.91 5.36
CA LEU A 85 -18.23 -12.23 6.20
C LEU A 85 -18.35 -10.75 5.82
N PHE A 86 -17.22 -10.07 5.67
CA PHE A 86 -17.17 -8.68 5.25
C PHE A 86 -16.14 -8.52 4.12
N THR A 87 -16.54 -7.84 3.05
CA THR A 87 -15.68 -7.54 1.89
C THR A 87 -14.89 -6.25 2.08
N ASP A 88 -15.54 -5.21 2.61
CA ASP A 88 -14.98 -3.86 2.75
C ASP A 88 -15.37 -3.28 4.12
N PHE A 89 -14.86 -3.91 5.17
CA PHE A 89 -15.08 -3.42 6.53
C PHE A 89 -14.13 -2.25 6.79
N GLN A 90 -14.69 -1.10 7.18
CA GLN A 90 -13.92 0.06 7.63
C GLN A 90 -14.23 0.33 9.10
N ASP A 91 -13.17 0.50 9.88
CA ASP A 91 -13.30 0.80 11.29
C ASP A 91 -13.58 2.30 11.49
N ASP A 92 -14.60 2.60 12.31
CA ASP A 92 -14.95 4.00 12.65
C ASP A 92 -14.04 4.49 13.78
N PRO A 93 -13.27 5.57 13.57
CA PRO A 93 -12.41 6.12 14.61
C PRO A 93 -13.16 6.57 15.87
N ASN A 94 -14.45 6.89 15.75
CA ASN A 94 -15.28 7.28 16.89
C ASN A 94 -15.74 6.08 17.73
N ARG A 95 -15.82 4.89 17.11
CA ARG A 95 -16.28 3.65 17.75
C ARG A 95 -15.42 2.47 17.31
N PRO A 96 -14.14 2.44 17.71
CA PRO A 96 -13.22 1.41 17.26
C PRO A 96 -13.68 0.03 17.72
N VAL A 97 -13.58 -0.95 16.85
CA VAL A 97 -13.92 -2.34 17.15
C VAL A 97 -12.87 -2.93 18.07
N THR A 98 -13.35 -3.49 19.20
CA THR A 98 -12.52 -4.20 20.18
C THR A 98 -12.73 -5.70 20.13
N ASP A 99 -13.95 -6.14 19.85
CA ASP A 99 -14.36 -7.53 19.95
C ASP A 99 -15.05 -8.00 18.68
N ALA A 100 -14.80 -9.26 18.30
CA ALA A 100 -15.50 -9.94 17.22
C ALA A 100 -16.18 -11.19 17.76
N TYR A 101 -17.50 -11.26 17.65
CA TYR A 101 -18.28 -12.43 18.02
C TYR A 101 -18.69 -13.18 16.76
N VAL A 102 -18.35 -14.46 16.70
CA VAL A 102 -18.75 -15.35 15.60
C VAL A 102 -19.69 -16.39 16.13
N GLU A 103 -20.86 -16.47 15.53
CA GLU A 103 -21.90 -17.42 15.87
C GLU A 103 -22.17 -18.35 14.69
N LEU A 104 -22.10 -19.66 14.94
CA LEU A 104 -22.48 -20.70 14.01
C LEU A 104 -23.91 -21.15 14.36
N GLN A 105 -24.85 -20.78 13.50
CA GLN A 105 -26.27 -21.07 13.76
C GLN A 105 -26.63 -22.53 13.41
N SER A 106 -25.97 -23.46 14.11
CA SER A 106 -26.28 -24.88 14.03
C SER A 106 -25.80 -25.60 15.28
N ARG A 107 -26.70 -26.38 15.90
CA ARG A 107 -26.37 -27.16 17.09
C ARG A 107 -25.62 -28.46 16.78
N PHE A 108 -25.74 -28.95 15.57
CA PHE A 108 -25.22 -30.25 15.19
C PHE A 108 -23.93 -30.18 14.38
N LEU A 109 -23.50 -28.99 14.05
CA LEU A 109 -22.25 -28.77 13.27
C LEU A 109 -21.05 -29.19 14.12
N GLN A 110 -20.30 -30.15 13.59
CA GLN A 110 -19.01 -30.55 14.14
C GLN A 110 -17.91 -29.77 13.46
N VAL A 111 -17.05 -29.10 14.22
CA VAL A 111 -15.93 -28.23 13.69
C VAL A 111 -14.67 -28.65 14.42
N PHE A 112 -13.57 -28.82 13.66
CA PHE A 112 -12.25 -29.04 14.24
C PHE A 112 -11.60 -27.74 14.69
N SER A 113 -11.62 -26.74 13.81
CA SER A 113 -11.06 -25.42 14.09
C SER A 113 -11.87 -24.33 13.41
N CYS A 114 -11.85 -23.16 14.04
CA CYS A 114 -12.50 -21.96 13.54
C CYS A 114 -11.50 -20.80 13.67
N GLU A 115 -11.07 -20.22 12.55
CA GLU A 115 -10.10 -19.13 12.51
C GLU A 115 -10.69 -17.92 11.80
N LEU A 116 -10.64 -16.76 12.46
CA LEU A 116 -11.06 -15.50 11.87
C LEU A 116 -9.84 -14.81 11.25
N GLN A 117 -9.81 -14.70 9.92
CA GLN A 117 -8.77 -13.98 9.19
C GLN A 117 -9.23 -12.58 8.84
N ILE A 118 -8.41 -11.61 9.20
CA ILE A 118 -8.60 -10.20 8.86
C ILE A 118 -7.49 -9.79 7.92
N GLU A 119 -7.83 -9.56 6.66
CA GLU A 119 -6.88 -9.16 5.62
C GLU A 119 -7.12 -7.69 5.25
N ALA A 120 -6.07 -6.89 5.23
CA ALA A 120 -6.17 -5.53 4.73
C ALA A 120 -6.39 -5.54 3.20
N HIS A 121 -7.41 -4.84 2.74
CA HIS A 121 -7.69 -4.70 1.32
C HIS A 121 -6.85 -3.57 0.75
N PHE A 122 -5.70 -3.92 0.18
CA PHE A 122 -4.83 -2.95 -0.46
C PHE A 122 -5.29 -2.65 -1.88
N THR A 123 -5.29 -1.37 -2.24
CA THR A 123 -5.60 -0.88 -3.58
C THR A 123 -4.41 -0.15 -4.20
N GLY A 124 -4.36 -0.11 -5.54
CA GLY A 124 -3.33 0.60 -6.28
C GLY A 124 -1.91 0.09 -6.04
N LEU A 125 -0.98 1.01 -5.80
CA LEU A 125 0.45 0.70 -5.67
C LEU A 125 0.76 -0.21 -4.46
N ARG A 126 0.02 -0.07 -3.35
CA ARG A 126 0.17 -0.91 -2.15
C ARG A 126 -0.13 -2.39 -2.46
N TYR A 127 -1.13 -2.64 -3.30
CA TYR A 127 -1.48 -3.99 -3.75
C TYR A 127 -0.31 -4.65 -4.50
N VAL A 128 0.28 -3.94 -5.47
CA VAL A 128 1.40 -4.45 -6.27
C VAL A 128 2.63 -4.70 -5.39
N MET A 129 2.95 -3.81 -4.46
CA MET A 129 4.08 -3.96 -3.54
C MET A 129 3.90 -5.14 -2.58
N TYR A 130 2.68 -5.43 -2.15
CA TYR A 130 2.40 -6.51 -1.21
C TYR A 130 2.37 -7.88 -1.90
N TYR A 131 1.64 -8.02 -3.02
CA TYR A 131 1.50 -9.31 -3.71
C TYR A 131 2.70 -9.66 -4.59
N TRP A 132 3.36 -8.65 -5.17
CA TRP A 132 4.48 -8.85 -6.09
C TRP A 132 5.72 -8.05 -5.68
N PRO A 133 6.28 -8.31 -4.49
CA PRO A 133 7.39 -7.52 -3.95
C PRO A 133 8.63 -7.56 -4.85
N LYS A 134 8.93 -8.72 -5.46
CA LYS A 134 10.09 -8.88 -6.36
C LYS A 134 9.95 -8.06 -7.65
N ILE A 135 8.73 -8.03 -8.22
CA ILE A 135 8.47 -7.29 -9.46
C ILE A 135 8.48 -5.79 -9.18
N SER A 136 7.87 -5.36 -8.09
CA SER A 136 7.86 -3.96 -7.68
C SER A 136 9.27 -3.43 -7.38
N ALA A 137 10.11 -4.25 -6.73
CA ALA A 137 11.52 -3.92 -6.49
C ALA A 137 12.31 -3.79 -7.81
N LEU A 138 12.09 -4.73 -8.75
CA LEU A 138 12.75 -4.69 -10.05
C LEU A 138 12.37 -3.44 -10.85
N ILE A 139 11.10 -3.07 -10.86
CA ILE A 139 10.61 -1.83 -11.51
C ILE A 139 11.22 -0.60 -10.85
N GLY A 140 11.27 -0.55 -9.52
CA GLY A 140 11.85 0.57 -8.77
C GLY A 140 13.35 0.74 -9.04
N ILE A 141 14.11 -0.35 -9.00
CA ILE A 141 15.55 -0.36 -9.29
C ILE A 141 15.80 0.04 -10.75
N SER A 142 15.05 -0.54 -11.70
CA SER A 142 15.18 -0.23 -13.13
C SER A 142 14.89 1.25 -13.41
N SER A 143 13.83 1.80 -12.81
CA SER A 143 13.49 3.22 -12.94
C SER A 143 14.60 4.12 -12.39
N ASN A 144 15.14 3.79 -11.21
CA ASN A 144 16.25 4.55 -10.62
C ASN A 144 17.51 4.49 -11.51
N LEU A 145 17.89 3.29 -11.97
CA LEU A 145 19.03 3.13 -12.88
C LEU A 145 18.85 3.90 -14.18
N PHE A 146 17.62 3.94 -14.71
CA PHE A 146 17.32 4.73 -15.89
C PHE A 146 17.59 6.23 -15.68
N PHE A 147 17.13 6.81 -14.56
CA PHE A 147 17.38 8.23 -14.26
C PHE A 147 18.86 8.51 -14.01
N VAL A 148 19.56 7.64 -13.27
CA VAL A 148 20.99 7.77 -13.03
C VAL A 148 21.79 7.69 -14.34
N SER A 149 21.45 6.73 -15.21
CA SER A 149 22.04 6.58 -16.54
C SER A 149 21.81 7.81 -17.41
N LEU A 150 20.61 8.38 -17.37
CA LEU A 150 20.28 9.59 -18.12
C LEU A 150 21.11 10.79 -17.64
N LEU A 151 21.26 10.96 -16.32
CA LEU A 151 22.12 12.00 -15.76
C LEU A 151 23.60 11.80 -16.12
N PHE A 152 24.07 10.55 -16.12
CA PHE A 152 25.43 10.21 -16.51
C PHE A 152 25.69 10.54 -17.99
N ILE A 153 24.75 10.19 -18.87
CA ILE A 153 24.86 10.49 -20.32
C ILE A 153 24.84 12.01 -20.54
N LEU A 154 23.95 12.75 -19.87
CA LEU A 154 23.92 14.21 -19.97
C LEU A 154 25.22 14.86 -19.46
N SER A 155 25.77 14.34 -18.36
CA SER A 155 27.04 14.78 -17.80
C SER A 155 28.22 14.52 -18.78
N TRP A 156 28.23 13.33 -19.38
CA TRP A 156 29.23 12.95 -20.37
C TRP A 156 29.21 13.87 -21.61
N TYR A 157 28.00 14.14 -22.15
CA TYR A 157 27.84 15.06 -23.27
C TYR A 157 28.23 16.49 -22.91
N HIS A 158 27.99 16.93 -21.68
CA HIS A 158 28.38 18.24 -21.22
C HIS A 158 29.91 18.38 -21.10
N LEU A 159 30.63 17.32 -20.70
CA LEU A 159 32.09 17.33 -20.62
C LEU A 159 32.76 17.36 -22.01
N GLN A 160 32.12 16.78 -23.02
CA GLN A 160 32.67 16.73 -24.39
C GLN A 160 32.30 17.91 -25.27
N ASP A 161 31.79 19.03 -24.71
CA ASP A 161 31.33 20.24 -25.45
C ASP A 161 30.30 19.99 -26.57
N GLY A 162 29.67 18.85 -26.56
CA GLY A 162 28.80 18.38 -27.65
C GLY A 162 27.45 17.88 -27.19
N LEU A 163 26.64 18.71 -26.54
CA LEU A 163 25.21 18.43 -26.56
C LEU A 163 24.73 18.52 -28.01
N PRO A 164 24.18 17.46 -28.61
CA PRO A 164 23.62 17.55 -29.95
C PRO A 164 22.57 18.66 -30.00
N ASP A 165 22.60 19.47 -31.05
CA ASP A 165 21.76 20.68 -31.20
C ASP A 165 20.26 20.41 -31.00
N PHE A 166 19.84 19.17 -31.19
CA PHE A 166 18.48 18.69 -30.89
C PHE A 166 18.11 18.79 -29.39
N VAL A 167 19.06 18.49 -28.49
CA VAL A 167 18.85 18.55 -27.04
C VAL A 167 18.96 19.97 -26.52
N LYS A 168 19.88 20.78 -27.13
CA LYS A 168 20.00 22.21 -26.83
C LYS A 168 18.69 22.95 -27.13
N ASN A 169 18.09 22.65 -28.28
CA ASN A 169 16.86 23.30 -28.72
C ASN A 169 15.62 22.89 -27.85
N LYS A 170 15.59 21.65 -27.35
CA LYS A 170 14.48 21.14 -26.50
C LYS A 170 14.56 21.60 -25.05
N LEU A 171 15.77 21.84 -24.53
CA LEU A 171 15.97 22.27 -23.13
C LEU A 171 16.06 23.79 -22.95
N GLY A 172 15.98 24.57 -24.00
CA GLY A 172 15.98 26.03 -23.92
C GLY A 172 17.30 26.64 -23.40
N ILE A 173 18.40 25.87 -23.45
CA ILE A 173 19.68 26.25 -22.85
C ILE A 173 20.38 27.33 -23.72
N GLU A 174 20.09 27.40 -25.03
CA GLU A 174 20.66 28.42 -25.90
C GLU A 174 20.21 29.84 -25.55
N LYS A 175 18.97 30.03 -25.21
CA LYS A 175 18.46 31.36 -24.79
C LYS A 175 19.04 31.89 -23.49
N LYS A 176 19.60 31.01 -22.65
CA LYS A 176 20.23 31.44 -21.39
C LYS A 176 21.69 31.85 -21.56
N LYS A 177 22.42 31.23 -22.50
CA LYS A 177 23.83 31.63 -22.80
C LYS A 177 23.90 32.96 -23.54
N GLU A 178 22.94 33.25 -24.41
CA GLU A 178 22.89 34.52 -25.13
C GLU A 178 22.54 35.68 -24.19
N LYS A 179 21.56 35.50 -23.30
CA LYS A 179 21.25 36.48 -22.26
C LYS A 179 22.36 36.66 -21.23
N GLU A 180 23.06 35.60 -20.84
CA GLU A 180 24.17 35.67 -19.90
C GLU A 180 25.43 36.36 -20.51
N ASN A 181 25.64 36.22 -21.81
CA ASN A 181 26.71 36.96 -22.51
C ASN A 181 26.38 38.42 -22.75
N ASP A 182 25.10 38.74 -23.00
CA ASP A 182 24.65 40.12 -23.12
C ASP A 182 24.66 40.83 -21.75
N ASP A 183 24.26 40.14 -20.70
CA ASP A 183 24.33 40.65 -19.32
C ASP A 183 25.79 40.82 -18.87
N LYS A 184 26.71 39.93 -19.23
CA LYS A 184 28.15 40.07 -18.95
C LYS A 184 28.79 41.20 -19.72
N LYS A 185 28.37 41.46 -20.97
CA LYS A 185 28.81 42.63 -21.75
C LYS A 185 28.28 43.94 -21.21
N LEU A 186 27.04 43.93 -20.74
CA LEU A 186 26.38 45.07 -20.09
C LEU A 186 27.05 45.38 -18.75
N TYR A 187 27.34 44.35 -17.95
CA TYR A 187 28.02 44.46 -16.65
C TYR A 187 29.49 44.91 -16.83
N GLY A 188 30.17 44.43 -17.87
CA GLY A 188 31.53 44.90 -18.22
C GLY A 188 31.57 46.37 -18.62
N LYS A 189 30.55 46.86 -19.34
CA LYS A 189 30.43 48.28 -19.70
C LYS A 189 30.09 49.17 -18.50
N MET A 190 29.22 48.68 -17.58
CA MET A 190 28.87 49.41 -16.34
C MET A 190 30.02 49.40 -15.31
N LYS A 191 30.93 48.39 -15.34
CA LYS A 191 32.08 48.34 -14.44
C LYS A 191 33.19 49.30 -14.86
N LEU A 192 33.31 49.62 -16.16
CA LEU A 192 34.24 50.61 -16.66
C LEU A 192 33.79 52.07 -16.42
N GLU A 193 32.49 52.27 -16.21
CA GLU A 193 31.93 53.60 -15.92
C GLU A 193 31.76 53.90 -14.43
N ARG A 194 32.05 52.93 -13.55
CA ARG A 194 31.81 53.04 -12.09
C ARG A 194 33.08 52.87 -11.26
N GLU A 195 34.26 53.02 -11.84
CA GLU A 195 35.51 52.99 -11.07
C GLU A 195 35.85 54.35 -10.41
N ASP A 196 34.96 55.35 -10.58
CA ASP A 196 35.13 56.67 -9.98
C ASP A 196 33.98 57.07 -9.04
N SER A 197 33.54 56.25 -8.16
CA SER A 197 32.82 56.67 -6.97
C SER A 197 31.90 55.59 -6.39
N PHE A 198 32.24 55.02 -5.29
CA PHE A 198 31.45 55.02 -4.05
C PHE A 198 31.90 53.93 -3.05
N PRO A 199 31.77 54.16 -1.77
CA PRO A 199 32.41 53.41 -0.71
C PRO A 199 31.56 52.23 -0.22
N PHE A 200 32.28 51.27 0.33
CA PHE A 200 31.88 50.16 1.20
C PHE A 200 30.62 50.40 2.04
N ILE A 201 29.59 49.62 1.85
CA ILE A 201 28.45 49.52 2.76
C ILE A 201 28.37 48.08 3.26
N GLU A 202 28.39 47.99 4.57
CA GLU A 202 28.50 46.85 5.45
C GLU A 202 27.46 45.73 5.24
N GLU A 203 27.94 44.55 5.43
CA GLU A 203 27.25 43.26 5.43
C GLU A 203 26.20 43.14 6.59
N GLU A 204 26.20 44.08 7.55
CA GLU A 204 25.31 44.11 8.72
C GLU A 204 23.85 44.46 8.39
N THR A 205 23.59 45.20 7.34
CA THR A 205 22.20 45.63 7.03
C THR A 205 21.34 44.53 6.39
N LEU A 206 21.96 43.56 5.74
CA LEU A 206 21.24 42.42 5.17
C LEU A 206 20.81 41.38 6.21
N LEU A 207 21.58 41.24 7.28
CA LEU A 207 21.24 40.35 8.40
C LEU A 207 20.05 40.86 9.21
N GLU A 208 19.91 42.19 9.38
CA GLU A 208 18.76 42.77 10.07
C GLU A 208 17.43 42.66 9.29
N GLU A 209 17.49 42.71 7.95
CA GLU A 209 16.30 42.49 7.13
C GLU A 209 15.81 41.04 7.15
N PHE A 210 16.74 40.08 7.17
CA PHE A 210 16.39 38.65 7.29
C PHE A 210 15.75 38.34 8.64
N GLN A 211 16.24 38.88 9.73
CA GLN A 211 15.66 38.67 11.06
C GLN A 211 14.24 39.28 11.18
N LYS A 212 13.98 40.43 10.58
CA LYS A 212 12.64 41.03 10.55
C LYS A 212 11.63 40.23 9.73
N LEU A 213 12.07 39.52 8.69
CA LEU A 213 11.20 38.65 7.88
C LEU A 213 10.85 37.34 8.58
N GLU A 214 11.73 36.82 9.44
CA GLU A 214 11.46 35.63 10.24
C GLU A 214 10.46 35.96 11.39
N GLU A 215 10.62 37.07 12.08
CA GLU A 215 9.66 37.52 13.11
C GLU A 215 8.25 37.77 12.56
N GLN A 216 8.13 38.23 11.32
CA GLN A 216 6.81 38.42 10.68
C GLN A 216 6.16 37.09 10.28
N LYS A 217 6.94 36.03 10.04
CA LYS A 217 6.39 34.69 9.77
C LYS A 217 5.90 33.98 11.01
N GLU A 218 6.50 34.22 12.17
CA GLU A 218 6.04 33.64 13.43
C GLU A 218 4.75 34.32 13.94
N LYS A 219 4.60 35.64 13.76
CA LYS A 219 3.36 36.36 14.14
C LYS A 219 2.13 36.04 13.29
N LYS A 220 2.30 35.35 12.17
CA LYS A 220 1.20 34.93 11.28
C LYS A 220 0.74 33.48 11.54
N LYS A 221 1.40 32.78 12.49
CA LYS A 221 1.15 31.37 12.84
C LYS A 221 0.56 31.17 14.25
N SER A 222 0.33 32.25 14.95
CA SER A 222 -0.36 32.25 16.26
C SER A 222 -1.83 32.66 16.16
#